data_256b1ccfd8a105cb68d23277f2e0a194
#
_entry.id   256b1ccfd8a105cb68d23277f2e0a194
#
_cell.length_a   1.000
_cell.length_b   1.000
_cell.length_c   1.000
_cell.angle_alpha   90.00
_cell.angle_beta   90.00
_cell.angle_gamma   90.00
#
_symmetry.space_group_name_H-M   'P 1'
#
loop_
_entity.id
_entity.type
_entity.pdbx_description
1 polymer ?
#
loop_
_entity_poly.entity_id
_entity_poly.type
_entity_poly.pdbx_seq_one_letter_code
_entity_poly.pdbx_strand_id
1 'polypeptide(L)'
;MTAPSGLEDHAIVVTGAGRGVGAACAAELARLGARVVVNDVDPQAAGRTADGIAAAGGRAVAHAGDVSVRADAAALVARCLDEFGRIDGLLNNAALMAVGDLVEYDDQLFRRLLDVNVLGVANCAAEAVVPMLRQGSGSILNVTSGAHLGLPHMSLYAATKGAVASFTYAWAAETRGTGVRVNALSPFALGHMTRLTDDYLIAKGHADAPFAAPPPESNAPVVAFLLSDRARDVHGQVVRIDGTRLSLMSHPAVMTPVLDRPVWTHDDVDRAFREILAARQAPVGVAYGEPATRGPVAPVPFD
;
A
#
# COMPACT_ATOMS: atom_id res chain seq x y z
N MET A 1 -19.85 14.11 23.33
CA MET A 1 -20.10 12.90 22.52
C MET A 1 -19.10 12.92 21.37
N THR A 2 -18.25 11.90 21.25
CA THR A 2 -17.34 11.74 20.10
C THR A 2 -18.19 11.44 18.86
N ALA A 3 -17.83 12.02 17.70
CA ALA A 3 -18.51 11.73 16.44
C ALA A 3 -18.38 10.23 16.11
N PRO A 4 -19.39 9.62 15.41
CA PRO A 4 -19.32 8.23 14.98
C PRO A 4 -18.03 7.94 14.23
N SER A 5 -17.47 6.73 14.40
CA SER A 5 -16.22 6.34 13.74
C SER A 5 -16.37 6.21 12.21
N GLY A 6 -17.58 5.88 11.77
CA GLY A 6 -17.89 5.55 10.38
C GLY A 6 -17.37 4.15 10.00
N LEU A 7 -17.19 3.29 11.00
CA LEU A 7 -16.77 1.89 10.85
C LEU A 7 -17.74 0.92 11.51
N GLU A 8 -18.80 1.47 12.13
CA GLU A 8 -19.79 0.67 12.84
C GLU A 8 -20.39 -0.38 11.90
N ASP A 9 -20.29 -1.66 12.30
CA ASP A 9 -20.74 -2.83 11.54
C ASP A 9 -20.10 -3.04 10.15
N HIS A 10 -19.07 -2.28 9.78
CA HIS A 10 -18.30 -2.57 8.57
C HIS A 10 -17.64 -3.95 8.65
N ALA A 11 -17.73 -4.73 7.59
CA ALA A 11 -17.03 -6.00 7.44
C ALA A 11 -15.71 -5.79 6.69
N ILE A 12 -14.59 -6.02 7.36
CA ILE A 12 -13.26 -5.68 6.84
C ILE A 12 -12.35 -6.90 6.86
N VAL A 13 -11.70 -7.16 5.72
CA VAL A 13 -10.64 -8.16 5.59
C VAL A 13 -9.28 -7.48 5.77
N VAL A 14 -8.43 -8.05 6.63
CA VAL A 14 -7.04 -7.59 6.83
C VAL A 14 -6.08 -8.73 6.54
N THR A 15 -5.24 -8.60 5.50
CA THR A 15 -4.27 -9.63 5.13
C THR A 15 -2.93 -9.43 5.86
N GLY A 16 -2.23 -10.54 6.19
CA GLY A 16 -1.00 -10.50 6.98
C GLY A 16 -1.22 -9.88 8.38
N ALA A 17 -2.35 -10.21 9.00
CA ALA A 17 -2.82 -9.60 10.23
C ALA A 17 -2.50 -10.42 11.49
N GLY A 18 -1.65 -11.45 11.38
CA GLY A 18 -1.20 -12.25 12.53
C GLY A 18 -0.20 -11.53 13.43
N ARG A 19 0.41 -10.43 12.97
CA ARG A 19 1.42 -9.65 13.71
C ARG A 19 1.61 -8.24 13.15
N GLY A 20 2.39 -7.43 13.86
CA GLY A 20 2.88 -6.12 13.40
C GLY A 20 1.76 -5.14 13.03
N VAL A 21 1.95 -4.40 11.93
CA VAL A 21 1.00 -3.37 11.48
C VAL A 21 -0.38 -3.95 11.18
N GLY A 22 -0.45 -5.14 10.54
CA GLY A 22 -1.73 -5.79 10.23
C GLY A 22 -2.54 -6.11 11.48
N ALA A 23 -1.91 -6.69 12.51
CA ALA A 23 -2.58 -7.02 13.78
C ALA A 23 -3.03 -5.75 14.53
N ALA A 24 -2.17 -4.73 14.58
CA ALA A 24 -2.51 -3.44 15.21
C ALA A 24 -3.69 -2.76 14.50
N CYS A 25 -3.71 -2.78 13.16
CA CYS A 25 -4.83 -2.23 12.37
C CYS A 25 -6.11 -3.03 12.58
N ALA A 26 -6.05 -4.38 12.59
CA ALA A 26 -7.21 -5.23 12.84
C ALA A 26 -7.84 -4.95 14.22
N ALA A 27 -6.99 -4.80 15.26
CA ALA A 27 -7.44 -4.48 16.61
C ALA A 27 -8.12 -3.10 16.68
N GLU A 28 -7.53 -2.08 16.07
CA GLU A 28 -8.09 -0.72 16.06
C GLU A 28 -9.42 -0.64 15.29
N LEU A 29 -9.50 -1.30 14.11
CA LEU A 29 -10.73 -1.39 13.33
C LEU A 29 -11.86 -2.01 14.15
N ALA A 30 -11.59 -3.13 14.83
CA ALA A 30 -12.57 -3.80 15.68
C ALA A 30 -12.97 -2.94 16.90
N ARG A 31 -12.00 -2.24 17.53
CA ARG A 31 -12.28 -1.29 18.63
C ARG A 31 -13.20 -0.16 18.20
N LEU A 32 -13.15 0.25 16.94
CA LEU A 32 -14.00 1.28 16.35
C LEU A 32 -15.34 0.74 15.80
N GLY A 33 -15.65 -0.54 16.04
CA GLY A 33 -16.95 -1.15 15.75
C GLY A 33 -17.00 -1.97 14.46
N ALA A 34 -15.87 -2.14 13.74
CA ALA A 34 -15.82 -3.02 12.58
C ALA A 34 -15.83 -4.52 12.98
N ARG A 35 -16.28 -5.36 12.05
CA ARG A 35 -16.18 -6.83 12.09
C ARG A 35 -15.03 -7.25 11.21
N VAL A 36 -14.03 -7.94 11.75
CA VAL A 36 -12.77 -8.14 11.06
C VAL A 36 -12.52 -9.61 10.72
N VAL A 37 -12.16 -9.91 9.49
CA VAL A 37 -11.52 -11.18 9.11
C VAL A 37 -10.01 -10.97 9.18
N VAL A 38 -9.37 -11.66 10.11
CA VAL A 38 -7.92 -11.63 10.34
C VAL A 38 -7.28 -12.74 9.50
N ASN A 39 -6.62 -12.39 8.41
CA ASN A 39 -5.90 -13.37 7.59
C ASN A 39 -4.40 -13.35 7.86
N ASP A 40 -3.82 -14.53 7.95
CA ASP A 40 -2.37 -14.75 7.90
C ASP A 40 -2.11 -16.15 7.30
N VAL A 41 -0.92 -16.37 6.73
CA VAL A 41 -0.49 -17.72 6.30
C VAL A 41 -0.21 -18.63 7.50
N ASP A 42 0.13 -18.06 8.65
CA ASP A 42 0.25 -18.76 9.94
C ASP A 42 -1.11 -18.78 10.67
N PRO A 43 -1.80 -19.95 10.72
CA PRO A 43 -3.11 -20.05 11.35
C PRO A 43 -3.09 -19.71 12.85
N GLN A 44 -1.98 -20.00 13.54
CA GLN A 44 -1.85 -19.68 14.97
C GLN A 44 -1.72 -18.18 15.19
N ALA A 45 -0.98 -17.48 14.32
CA ALA A 45 -0.84 -16.03 14.40
C ALA A 45 -2.18 -15.34 14.12
N ALA A 46 -2.91 -15.76 13.08
CA ALA A 46 -4.26 -15.25 12.80
C ALA A 46 -5.21 -15.49 13.98
N GLY A 47 -5.20 -16.70 14.55
CA GLY A 47 -6.01 -17.07 15.72
C GLY A 47 -5.72 -16.17 16.92
N ARG A 48 -4.45 -16.02 17.31
CA ARG A 48 -4.07 -15.15 18.44
C ARG A 48 -4.56 -13.72 18.29
N THR A 49 -4.47 -13.15 17.09
CA THR A 49 -4.97 -11.80 16.84
C THR A 49 -6.50 -11.72 16.96
N ALA A 50 -7.22 -12.67 16.39
CA ALA A 50 -8.68 -12.70 16.46
C ALA A 50 -9.17 -12.91 17.91
N ASP A 51 -8.54 -13.81 18.66
CA ASP A 51 -8.84 -14.09 20.07
C ASP A 51 -8.57 -12.84 20.94
N GLY A 52 -7.45 -12.15 20.69
CA GLY A 52 -7.12 -10.91 21.39
C GLY A 52 -8.15 -9.80 21.13
N ILE A 53 -8.65 -9.68 19.90
CA ILE A 53 -9.73 -8.75 19.54
C ILE A 53 -11.01 -9.11 20.27
N ALA A 54 -11.40 -10.41 20.28
CA ALA A 54 -12.60 -10.89 20.96
C ALA A 54 -12.50 -10.66 22.48
N ALA A 55 -11.35 -10.94 23.09
CA ALA A 55 -11.12 -10.70 24.51
C ALA A 55 -11.22 -9.20 24.89
N ALA A 56 -10.93 -8.29 23.95
CA ALA A 56 -11.11 -6.85 24.11
C ALA A 56 -12.55 -6.37 23.79
N GLY A 57 -13.49 -7.29 23.52
CA GLY A 57 -14.89 -6.98 23.22
C GLY A 57 -15.17 -6.63 21.75
N GLY A 58 -14.18 -6.76 20.86
CA GLY A 58 -14.35 -6.58 19.42
C GLY A 58 -14.89 -7.83 18.72
N ARG A 59 -15.17 -7.73 17.42
CA ARG A 59 -15.69 -8.83 16.59
C ARG A 59 -14.65 -9.20 15.52
N ALA A 60 -14.05 -10.37 15.65
CA ALA A 60 -13.10 -10.88 14.66
C ALA A 60 -13.19 -12.39 14.49
N VAL A 61 -12.85 -12.85 13.28
CA VAL A 61 -12.67 -14.27 12.96
C VAL A 61 -11.35 -14.47 12.25
N ALA A 62 -10.65 -15.55 12.55
CA ALA A 62 -9.42 -15.91 11.89
C ALA A 62 -9.69 -16.65 10.56
N HIS A 63 -8.82 -16.45 9.58
CA HIS A 63 -8.77 -17.21 8.33
C HIS A 63 -7.31 -17.44 7.93
N ALA A 64 -6.89 -18.71 7.87
CA ALA A 64 -5.58 -19.08 7.37
C ALA A 64 -5.60 -19.21 5.84
N GLY A 65 -4.65 -18.58 5.15
CA GLY A 65 -4.54 -18.68 3.70
C GLY A 65 -3.37 -17.84 3.15
N ASP A 66 -2.74 -18.34 2.09
CA ASP A 66 -1.66 -17.65 1.37
C ASP A 66 -2.28 -16.78 0.26
N VAL A 67 -2.18 -15.46 0.40
CA VAL A 67 -2.73 -14.50 -0.56
C VAL A 67 -2.14 -14.65 -1.97
N SER A 68 -0.95 -15.24 -2.10
CA SER A 68 -0.34 -15.53 -3.41
C SER A 68 -1.09 -16.62 -4.19
N VAL A 69 -1.92 -17.41 -3.49
CA VAL A 69 -2.77 -18.45 -4.08
C VAL A 69 -4.17 -17.89 -4.32
N ARG A 70 -4.58 -17.79 -5.59
CA ARG A 70 -5.88 -17.21 -5.97
C ARG A 70 -7.07 -17.85 -5.27
N ALA A 71 -7.05 -19.17 -5.10
CA ALA A 71 -8.12 -19.89 -4.43
C ALA A 71 -8.25 -19.53 -2.94
N ASP A 72 -7.12 -19.28 -2.27
CA ASP A 72 -7.10 -18.87 -0.87
C ASP A 72 -7.64 -17.43 -0.71
N ALA A 73 -7.30 -16.53 -1.65
CA ALA A 73 -7.85 -15.18 -1.70
C ALA A 73 -9.37 -15.18 -1.92
N ALA A 74 -9.87 -16.07 -2.79
CA ALA A 74 -11.30 -16.26 -2.99
C ALA A 74 -11.99 -16.79 -1.73
N ALA A 75 -11.39 -17.80 -1.08
CA ALA A 75 -11.90 -18.36 0.18
C ALA A 75 -11.90 -17.34 1.32
N LEU A 76 -10.90 -16.44 1.37
CA LEU A 76 -10.82 -15.35 2.33
C LEU A 76 -11.99 -14.37 2.19
N VAL A 77 -12.30 -13.94 0.96
CA VAL A 77 -13.44 -13.04 0.70
C VAL A 77 -14.76 -13.75 0.96
N ALA A 78 -14.90 -15.03 0.53
CA ALA A 78 -16.07 -15.85 0.83
C ALA A 78 -16.29 -15.96 2.35
N ARG A 79 -15.22 -16.19 3.14
CA ARG A 79 -15.31 -16.22 4.60
C ARG A 79 -15.88 -14.93 5.19
N CYS A 80 -15.52 -13.77 4.63
CA CYS A 80 -16.07 -12.48 5.07
C CYS A 80 -17.57 -12.38 4.74
N LEU A 81 -17.96 -12.78 3.55
CA LEU A 81 -19.36 -12.76 3.11
C LEU A 81 -20.23 -13.74 3.90
N ASP A 82 -19.74 -14.96 4.17
CA ASP A 82 -20.44 -15.99 4.92
C ASP A 82 -20.65 -15.59 6.40
N GLU A 83 -19.62 -14.97 7.01
CA GLU A 83 -19.66 -14.58 8.41
C GLU A 83 -20.46 -13.29 8.66
N PHE A 84 -20.31 -12.32 7.76
CA PHE A 84 -20.79 -10.96 7.98
C PHE A 84 -21.83 -10.49 6.97
N GLY A 85 -22.09 -11.24 5.90
CA GLY A 85 -23.07 -10.94 4.86
C GLY A 85 -22.63 -9.85 3.86
N ARG A 86 -21.46 -9.24 4.06
CA ARG A 86 -20.94 -8.12 3.23
C ARG A 86 -19.43 -7.99 3.35
N ILE A 87 -18.84 -7.19 2.47
CA ILE A 87 -17.45 -6.74 2.58
C ILE A 87 -17.38 -5.24 2.30
N ASP A 88 -16.99 -4.43 3.29
CA ASP A 88 -16.89 -2.98 3.21
C ASP A 88 -15.46 -2.49 3.05
N GLY A 89 -14.51 -3.28 3.54
CA GLY A 89 -13.10 -2.93 3.49
C GLY A 89 -12.19 -4.10 3.21
N LEU A 90 -11.11 -3.82 2.46
CA LEU A 90 -9.99 -4.73 2.27
C LEU A 90 -8.70 -3.96 2.58
N LEU A 91 -7.92 -4.41 3.57
CA LEU A 91 -6.56 -3.97 3.80
C LEU A 91 -5.58 -5.01 3.24
N ASN A 92 -5.00 -4.73 2.10
CA ASN A 92 -3.92 -5.51 1.50
C ASN A 92 -2.59 -5.16 2.20
N ASN A 93 -2.32 -5.82 3.33
CA ASN A 93 -1.13 -5.58 4.15
C ASN A 93 -0.10 -6.71 4.08
N ALA A 94 -0.49 -7.94 3.76
CA ALA A 94 0.43 -9.07 3.63
C ALA A 94 1.60 -8.74 2.69
N ALA A 95 2.83 -8.95 3.15
CA ALA A 95 4.02 -8.70 2.36
C ALA A 95 5.24 -9.43 2.90
N LEU A 96 6.18 -9.71 2.01
CA LEU A 96 7.55 -10.10 2.31
C LEU A 96 8.50 -8.92 2.08
N MET A 97 9.65 -8.95 2.75
CA MET A 97 10.72 -7.95 2.65
C MET A 97 11.99 -8.61 2.12
N ALA A 98 12.74 -7.86 1.30
CA ALA A 98 14.11 -8.18 0.94
C ALA A 98 14.96 -6.92 1.02
N VAL A 99 16.16 -7.08 1.54
CA VAL A 99 17.21 -6.06 1.62
C VAL A 99 18.47 -6.66 1.02
N GLY A 100 19.15 -5.93 0.16
CA GLY A 100 20.37 -6.38 -0.51
C GLY A 100 20.83 -5.37 -1.55
N ASP A 101 22.11 -5.42 -1.88
CA ASP A 101 22.68 -4.61 -2.96
C ASP A 101 22.22 -5.12 -4.33
N LEU A 102 22.22 -4.24 -5.33
CA LEU A 102 21.84 -4.60 -6.70
C LEU A 102 22.67 -5.80 -7.25
N VAL A 103 23.92 -5.90 -6.83
CA VAL A 103 24.80 -7.01 -7.23
C VAL A 103 24.50 -8.33 -6.52
N GLU A 104 23.71 -8.30 -5.45
CA GLU A 104 23.26 -9.47 -4.66
C GLU A 104 21.89 -9.98 -5.14
N TYR A 105 21.56 -9.82 -6.42
CA TYR A 105 20.26 -10.20 -6.98
C TYR A 105 19.99 -11.70 -6.82
N ASP A 106 18.85 -12.03 -6.23
CA ASP A 106 18.32 -13.39 -6.05
C ASP A 106 16.99 -13.53 -6.80
N ASP A 107 16.98 -14.28 -7.90
CA ASP A 107 15.81 -14.52 -8.74
C ASP A 107 14.68 -15.26 -7.99
N GLN A 108 15.01 -16.24 -7.16
CA GLN A 108 14.02 -17.02 -6.42
C GLN A 108 13.34 -16.16 -5.35
N LEU A 109 14.13 -15.38 -4.62
CA LEU A 109 13.60 -14.43 -3.65
C LEU A 109 12.72 -13.39 -4.34
N PHE A 110 13.14 -12.84 -5.48
CA PHE A 110 12.36 -11.85 -6.21
C PHE A 110 11.03 -12.41 -6.70
N ARG A 111 11.00 -13.63 -7.25
CA ARG A 111 9.75 -14.32 -7.61
C ARG A 111 8.82 -14.45 -6.42
N ARG A 112 9.35 -14.89 -5.27
CA ARG A 112 8.53 -14.99 -4.05
C ARG A 112 7.98 -13.64 -3.57
N LEU A 113 8.77 -12.56 -3.70
CA LEU A 113 8.29 -11.20 -3.43
C LEU A 113 7.17 -10.79 -4.39
N LEU A 114 7.29 -11.09 -5.69
CA LEU A 114 6.25 -10.81 -6.68
C LEU A 114 4.96 -11.60 -6.38
N ASP A 115 5.08 -12.87 -6.02
CA ASP A 115 3.93 -13.72 -5.71
C ASP A 115 3.12 -13.16 -4.54
N VAL A 116 3.78 -12.80 -3.43
CA VAL A 116 3.08 -12.31 -2.24
C VAL A 116 2.70 -10.84 -2.36
N ASN A 117 3.67 -9.96 -2.71
CA ASN A 117 3.48 -8.52 -2.61
C ASN A 117 2.69 -7.93 -3.79
N VAL A 118 2.67 -8.61 -4.94
CA VAL A 118 2.02 -8.12 -6.16
C VAL A 118 0.81 -8.98 -6.52
N LEU A 119 1.02 -10.27 -6.79
CA LEU A 119 -0.09 -11.17 -7.13
C LEU A 119 -1.06 -11.33 -5.96
N GLY A 120 -0.55 -11.43 -4.72
CA GLY A 120 -1.40 -11.50 -3.52
C GLY A 120 -2.33 -10.30 -3.36
N VAL A 121 -1.81 -9.10 -3.59
CA VAL A 121 -2.61 -7.85 -3.58
C VAL A 121 -3.66 -7.87 -4.70
N ALA A 122 -3.27 -8.28 -5.91
CA ALA A 122 -4.18 -8.37 -7.05
C ALA A 122 -5.26 -9.43 -6.85
N ASN A 123 -4.91 -10.61 -6.33
CA ASN A 123 -5.85 -11.69 -6.04
C ASN A 123 -6.94 -11.23 -5.06
N CYS A 124 -6.54 -10.69 -3.90
CA CYS A 124 -7.49 -10.23 -2.89
C CYS A 124 -8.38 -9.10 -3.41
N ALA A 125 -7.80 -8.12 -4.12
CA ALA A 125 -8.56 -7.00 -4.68
C ALA A 125 -9.57 -7.46 -5.74
N ALA A 126 -9.19 -8.38 -6.63
CA ALA A 126 -10.06 -8.91 -7.68
C ALA A 126 -11.27 -9.67 -7.10
N GLU A 127 -11.08 -10.40 -5.99
CA GLU A 127 -12.19 -11.09 -5.32
C GLU A 127 -13.07 -10.12 -4.52
N ALA A 128 -12.49 -9.14 -3.84
CA ALA A 128 -13.23 -8.19 -3.00
C ALA A 128 -14.00 -7.14 -3.80
N VAL A 129 -13.47 -6.69 -4.94
CA VAL A 129 -14.12 -5.62 -5.71
C VAL A 129 -15.47 -6.03 -6.29
N VAL A 130 -15.67 -7.31 -6.63
CA VAL A 130 -16.91 -7.80 -7.23
C VAL A 130 -18.11 -7.64 -6.29
N PRO A 131 -18.10 -8.14 -5.04
CA PRO A 131 -19.18 -7.88 -4.10
C PRO A 131 -19.29 -6.40 -3.73
N MET A 132 -18.20 -5.64 -3.60
CA MET A 132 -18.24 -4.20 -3.34
C MET A 132 -18.96 -3.41 -4.44
N LEU A 133 -18.70 -3.72 -5.72
CA LEU A 133 -19.40 -3.11 -6.85
C LEU A 133 -20.89 -3.43 -6.83
N ARG A 134 -21.30 -4.65 -6.46
CA ARG A 134 -22.70 -5.03 -6.30
C ARG A 134 -23.38 -4.30 -5.14
N GLN A 135 -22.64 -4.02 -4.08
CA GLN A 135 -23.09 -3.23 -2.93
C GLN A 135 -23.20 -1.74 -3.26
N GLY A 136 -22.50 -1.26 -4.30
CA GLY A 136 -22.34 0.17 -4.60
C GLY A 136 -21.50 0.92 -3.56
N SER A 137 -20.72 0.20 -2.75
CA SER A 137 -19.85 0.77 -1.72
C SER A 137 -18.72 -0.18 -1.36
N GLY A 138 -17.56 0.37 -0.97
CA GLY A 138 -16.41 -0.40 -0.51
C GLY A 138 -15.14 0.45 -0.45
N SER A 139 -14.13 -0.03 0.26
CA SER A 139 -12.83 0.63 0.36
C SER A 139 -11.70 -0.40 0.29
N ILE A 140 -10.85 -0.30 -0.73
CA ILE A 140 -9.62 -1.08 -0.87
C ILE A 140 -8.46 -0.20 -0.45
N LEU A 141 -7.69 -0.63 0.54
CA LEU A 141 -6.50 0.04 1.02
C LEU A 141 -5.28 -0.86 0.81
N ASN A 142 -4.38 -0.45 -0.07
CA ASN A 142 -3.17 -1.17 -0.39
C ASN A 142 -1.99 -0.66 0.45
N VAL A 143 -1.17 -1.54 1.01
CA VAL A 143 0.03 -1.13 1.73
C VAL A 143 1.22 -1.10 0.77
N THR A 144 1.63 0.12 0.38
CA THR A 144 2.86 0.40 -0.34
C THR A 144 4.02 0.68 0.64
N SER A 145 5.04 1.41 0.24
CA SER A 145 6.20 1.77 1.09
C SER A 145 6.90 2.99 0.52
N GLY A 146 7.55 3.78 1.37
CA GLY A 146 8.50 4.80 0.92
C GLY A 146 9.67 4.26 0.10
N ALA A 147 9.92 2.95 0.16
CA ALA A 147 10.98 2.30 -0.62
C ALA A 147 10.83 2.50 -2.13
N HIS A 148 9.58 2.56 -2.64
CA HIS A 148 9.34 2.73 -4.08
C HIS A 148 9.75 4.12 -4.61
N LEU A 149 10.12 5.05 -3.74
CA LEU A 149 10.71 6.33 -4.12
C LEU A 149 12.22 6.25 -4.37
N GLY A 150 12.82 5.06 -4.25
CA GLY A 150 14.25 4.85 -4.54
C GLY A 150 15.12 4.78 -3.29
N LEU A 151 14.71 4.04 -2.27
CA LEU A 151 15.59 3.74 -1.12
C LEU A 151 16.68 2.74 -1.55
N PRO A 152 17.97 3.03 -1.26
CA PRO A 152 19.07 2.11 -1.51
C PRO A 152 18.88 0.77 -0.81
N HIS A 153 19.51 -0.29 -1.30
CA HIS A 153 19.52 -1.64 -0.75
C HIS A 153 18.15 -2.34 -0.68
N MET A 154 17.11 -1.76 -1.32
CA MET A 154 15.74 -2.29 -1.30
C MET A 154 15.15 -2.51 -2.69
N SER A 155 15.97 -2.63 -3.73
CA SER A 155 15.50 -2.59 -5.13
C SER A 155 14.40 -3.59 -5.45
N LEU A 156 14.54 -4.86 -5.01
CA LEU A 156 13.55 -5.91 -5.26
C LEU A 156 12.22 -5.62 -4.54
N TYR A 157 12.30 -5.24 -3.28
CA TYR A 157 11.13 -4.86 -2.49
C TYR A 157 10.48 -3.58 -3.03
N ALA A 158 11.29 -2.56 -3.35
CA ALA A 158 10.83 -1.30 -3.92
C ALA A 158 10.06 -1.49 -5.22
N ALA A 159 10.52 -2.39 -6.11
CA ALA A 159 9.83 -2.74 -7.34
C ALA A 159 8.42 -3.27 -7.07
N THR A 160 8.26 -4.18 -6.08
CA THR A 160 6.93 -4.71 -5.72
C THR A 160 6.02 -3.63 -5.15
N LYS A 161 6.56 -2.72 -4.34
CA LYS A 161 5.77 -1.63 -3.72
C LYS A 161 5.45 -0.52 -4.72
N GLY A 162 6.27 -0.32 -5.75
CA GLY A 162 5.95 0.49 -6.92
C GLY A 162 4.79 -0.08 -7.73
N ALA A 163 4.76 -1.40 -7.96
CA ALA A 163 3.64 -2.08 -8.61
C ALA A 163 2.33 -1.88 -7.82
N VAL A 164 2.36 -1.99 -6.49
CA VAL A 164 1.19 -1.75 -5.61
C VAL A 164 0.69 -0.31 -5.68
N ALA A 165 1.61 0.67 -5.74
CA ALA A 165 1.22 2.08 -5.95
C ALA A 165 0.55 2.27 -7.31
N SER A 166 1.09 1.66 -8.38
CA SER A 166 0.51 1.71 -9.74
C SER A 166 -0.88 1.06 -9.80
N PHE A 167 -1.09 -0.09 -9.14
CA PHE A 167 -2.42 -0.69 -8.99
C PHE A 167 -3.41 0.29 -8.34
N THR A 168 -2.98 0.98 -7.29
CA THR A 168 -3.84 1.94 -6.60
C THR A 168 -4.33 3.04 -7.53
N TYR A 169 -3.46 3.59 -8.37
CA TYR A 169 -3.82 4.64 -9.34
C TYR A 169 -4.76 4.11 -10.42
N ALA A 170 -4.45 2.95 -11.02
CA ALA A 170 -5.23 2.34 -12.08
C ALA A 170 -6.62 1.93 -11.57
N TRP A 171 -6.70 1.20 -10.47
CA TRP A 171 -7.98 0.75 -9.90
C TRP A 171 -8.85 1.90 -9.39
N ALA A 172 -8.24 2.97 -8.89
CA ALA A 172 -8.99 4.18 -8.56
C ALA A 172 -9.60 4.83 -9.81
N ALA A 173 -8.92 4.82 -10.94
CA ALA A 173 -9.49 5.30 -12.19
C ALA A 173 -10.64 4.41 -12.68
N GLU A 174 -10.49 3.08 -12.59
CA GLU A 174 -11.50 2.10 -12.99
C GLU A 174 -12.75 2.11 -12.11
N THR A 175 -12.60 2.35 -10.79
CA THR A 175 -13.72 2.36 -9.83
C THR A 175 -14.36 3.73 -9.63
N ARG A 176 -13.94 4.75 -10.40
CA ARG A 176 -14.49 6.10 -10.30
C ARG A 176 -16.01 6.11 -10.51
N GLY A 177 -16.75 6.70 -9.59
CA GLY A 177 -18.21 6.83 -9.65
C GLY A 177 -18.99 5.57 -9.29
N THR A 178 -18.33 4.48 -8.88
CA THR A 178 -18.98 3.21 -8.50
C THR A 178 -19.36 3.13 -7.01
N GLY A 179 -18.89 4.08 -6.19
CA GLY A 179 -18.96 4.00 -4.74
C GLY A 179 -17.82 3.18 -4.10
N VAL A 180 -16.99 2.52 -4.89
CA VAL A 180 -15.80 1.81 -4.40
C VAL A 180 -14.58 2.72 -4.45
N ARG A 181 -13.91 2.89 -3.31
CA ARG A 181 -12.70 3.71 -3.20
C ARG A 181 -11.46 2.82 -3.16
N VAL A 182 -10.40 3.27 -3.80
CA VAL A 182 -9.08 2.61 -3.75
C VAL A 182 -8.05 3.64 -3.35
N ASN A 183 -7.28 3.35 -2.29
CA ASN A 183 -6.20 4.19 -1.80
C ASN A 183 -5.01 3.33 -1.40
N ALA A 184 -3.89 3.94 -1.09
CA ALA A 184 -2.73 3.26 -0.52
C ALA A 184 -2.23 3.94 0.75
N LEU A 185 -1.60 3.15 1.60
CA LEU A 185 -0.86 3.57 2.78
C LEU A 185 0.63 3.29 2.55
N SER A 186 1.48 4.25 2.86
CA SER A 186 2.93 4.08 3.03
C SER A 186 3.27 4.19 4.51
N PRO A 187 3.26 3.06 5.26
CA PRO A 187 3.52 3.07 6.70
C PRO A 187 5.01 3.12 6.99
N PHE A 188 5.35 3.52 8.22
CA PHE A 188 6.63 3.24 8.84
C PHE A 188 6.40 2.74 10.27
N ALA A 189 7.01 1.61 10.63
CA ALA A 189 6.81 1.00 11.94
C ALA A 189 7.96 0.08 12.34
N LEU A 190 8.20 -0.02 13.62
CA LEU A 190 9.05 -1.05 14.20
C LEU A 190 8.40 -2.43 13.97
N GLY A 191 9.17 -3.36 13.44
CA GLY A 191 8.70 -4.70 13.18
C GLY A 191 9.79 -5.62 12.63
N HIS A 192 9.40 -6.81 12.18
CA HIS A 192 10.35 -7.75 11.60
C HIS A 192 11.06 -7.16 10.37
N MET A 193 10.33 -6.44 9.51
CA MET A 193 10.89 -5.84 8.29
C MET A 193 11.93 -4.75 8.61
N THR A 194 11.65 -3.87 9.56
CA THR A 194 12.63 -2.84 9.97
C THR A 194 13.86 -3.46 10.57
N ARG A 195 13.72 -4.50 11.42
CA ARG A 195 14.87 -5.22 11.97
C ARG A 195 15.73 -5.87 10.89
N LEU A 196 15.14 -6.53 9.89
CA LEU A 196 15.90 -7.10 8.76
C LEU A 196 16.71 -6.02 8.02
N THR A 197 16.13 -4.85 7.86
CA THR A 197 16.80 -3.70 7.22
C THR A 197 17.96 -3.21 8.09
N ASP A 198 17.73 -3.01 9.38
CA ASP A 198 18.72 -2.54 10.32
C ASP A 198 19.90 -3.52 10.41
N ASP A 199 19.62 -4.81 10.58
CA ASP A 199 20.63 -5.87 10.65
C ASP A 199 21.53 -5.89 9.41
N TYR A 200 20.93 -5.77 8.21
CA TYR A 200 21.68 -5.71 6.95
C TYR A 200 22.55 -4.45 6.86
N LEU A 201 21.96 -3.27 7.11
CA LEU A 201 22.68 -2.01 6.97
C LEU A 201 23.83 -1.88 7.98
N ILE A 202 23.63 -2.34 9.20
CA ILE A 202 24.68 -2.37 10.23
C ILE A 202 25.78 -3.35 9.84
N ALA A 203 25.43 -4.56 9.41
CA ALA A 203 26.40 -5.58 9.00
C ALA A 203 27.26 -5.15 7.80
N LYS A 204 26.72 -4.31 6.93
CA LYS A 204 27.44 -3.76 5.76
C LYS A 204 28.15 -2.44 6.04
N GLY A 205 28.03 -1.89 7.24
CA GLY A 205 28.63 -0.60 7.62
C GLY A 205 27.94 0.62 7.00
N HIS A 206 26.66 0.47 6.60
CA HIS A 206 25.85 1.55 6.03
C HIS A 206 25.05 2.30 7.10
N ALA A 207 24.98 1.77 8.31
CA ALA A 207 24.38 2.41 9.48
C ALA A 207 25.14 2.03 10.75
N ASP A 208 25.23 2.96 11.71
CA ASP A 208 25.91 2.75 12.99
C ASP A 208 24.94 2.23 14.09
N ALA A 209 23.63 2.41 13.89
CA ALA A 209 22.59 2.03 14.84
C ALA A 209 21.25 1.75 14.11
N PRO A 210 20.34 0.99 14.75
CA PRO A 210 19.00 0.77 14.22
C PRO A 210 18.20 2.07 14.04
N PHE A 211 17.29 2.09 13.07
CA PHE A 211 16.37 3.21 12.89
C PHE A 211 15.38 3.32 14.07
N ALA A 212 15.16 4.52 14.55
CA ALA A 212 14.11 4.82 15.53
C ALA A 212 12.74 4.74 14.85
N ALA A 213 12.19 3.53 14.70
CA ALA A 213 10.88 3.33 14.09
C ALA A 213 9.77 3.40 15.15
N PRO A 214 8.61 4.02 14.81
CA PRO A 214 7.45 4.09 15.70
C PRO A 214 6.80 2.72 15.89
N PRO A 215 5.99 2.52 16.95
CA PRO A 215 5.26 1.28 17.16
C PRO A 215 4.22 1.06 16.03
N PRO A 216 3.87 -0.22 15.72
CA PRO A 216 2.90 -0.56 14.67
C PRO A 216 1.55 0.16 14.81
N GLU A 217 1.11 0.38 16.03
CA GLU A 217 -0.16 1.02 16.40
C GLU A 217 -0.27 2.46 15.88
N SER A 218 0.86 3.14 15.66
CA SER A 218 0.87 4.51 15.12
C SER A 218 0.26 4.62 13.72
N ASN A 219 0.18 3.52 12.96
CA ASN A 219 -0.41 3.48 11.63
C ASN A 219 -1.92 3.24 11.64
N ALA A 220 -2.44 2.61 12.70
CA ALA A 220 -3.81 2.14 12.77
C ALA A 220 -4.88 3.25 12.63
N PRO A 221 -4.72 4.46 13.21
CA PRO A 221 -5.69 5.54 13.02
C PRO A 221 -5.85 5.98 11.56
N VAL A 222 -4.77 5.98 10.78
CA VAL A 222 -4.82 6.34 9.36
C VAL A 222 -5.53 5.27 8.55
N VAL A 223 -5.27 3.99 8.84
CA VAL A 223 -5.98 2.85 8.24
C VAL A 223 -7.46 2.91 8.56
N ALA A 224 -7.81 3.13 9.81
CA ALA A 224 -9.21 3.25 10.26
C ALA A 224 -9.93 4.40 9.54
N PHE A 225 -9.30 5.57 9.41
CA PHE A 225 -9.87 6.68 8.66
C PHE A 225 -10.08 6.32 7.19
N LEU A 226 -9.08 5.78 6.49
CA LEU A 226 -9.14 5.49 5.06
C LEU A 226 -10.16 4.40 4.71
N LEU A 227 -10.43 3.46 5.62
CA LEU A 227 -11.44 2.41 5.44
C LEU A 227 -12.85 2.85 5.89
N SER A 228 -12.98 3.95 6.63
CA SER A 228 -14.28 4.45 7.13
C SER A 228 -15.03 5.29 6.11
N ASP A 229 -16.33 5.51 6.36
CA ASP A 229 -17.17 6.44 5.59
C ASP A 229 -16.72 7.90 5.69
N ARG A 230 -15.91 8.22 6.70
CA ARG A 230 -15.35 9.57 6.88
C ARG A 230 -14.33 9.94 5.80
N ALA A 231 -13.79 8.95 5.09
CA ALA A 231 -12.86 9.14 3.97
C ALA A 231 -13.55 9.07 2.59
N ARG A 232 -14.87 9.29 2.50
CA ARG A 232 -15.64 9.20 1.24
C ARG A 232 -15.09 10.05 0.10
N ASP A 233 -14.43 11.17 0.43
CA ASP A 233 -13.86 12.09 -0.55
C ASP A 233 -12.36 11.80 -0.84
N VAL A 234 -11.79 10.73 -0.25
CA VAL A 234 -10.40 10.31 -0.47
C VAL A 234 -10.37 9.14 -1.43
N HIS A 235 -9.82 9.34 -2.62
CA HIS A 235 -9.79 8.32 -3.67
C HIS A 235 -8.53 8.45 -4.53
N GLY A 236 -7.85 7.33 -4.80
CA GLY A 236 -6.64 7.26 -5.59
C GLY A 236 -5.40 7.85 -4.91
N GLN A 237 -5.41 8.04 -3.60
CA GLN A 237 -4.32 8.68 -2.89
C GLN A 237 -3.35 7.68 -2.26
N VAL A 238 -2.08 8.08 -2.16
CA VAL A 238 -1.09 7.39 -1.34
C VAL A 238 -0.82 8.25 -0.10
N VAL A 239 -1.26 7.77 1.04
CA VAL A 239 -1.09 8.46 2.33
C VAL A 239 0.15 7.90 3.02
N ARG A 240 1.08 8.77 3.42
CA ARG A 240 2.26 8.40 4.20
C ARG A 240 2.10 8.78 5.65
N ILE A 241 2.34 7.84 6.53
CA ILE A 241 2.49 8.05 7.96
C ILE A 241 3.88 7.61 8.41
N ASP A 242 4.59 8.50 9.10
CA ASP A 242 5.94 8.30 9.61
C ASP A 242 5.97 8.82 11.05
N GLY A 243 5.61 7.95 11.98
CA GLY A 243 5.41 8.30 13.37
C GLY A 243 4.35 9.37 13.56
N THR A 244 4.77 10.60 13.81
CA THR A 244 3.88 11.76 14.02
C THR A 244 3.62 12.56 12.75
N ARG A 245 4.28 12.23 11.63
CA ARG A 245 4.20 12.98 10.36
C ARG A 245 3.24 12.30 9.40
N LEU A 246 2.17 13.00 9.04
CA LEU A 246 1.18 12.58 8.06
C LEU A 246 1.27 13.44 6.81
N SER A 247 1.30 12.80 5.63
CA SER A 247 1.41 13.50 4.35
C SER A 247 0.81 12.67 3.21
N LEU A 248 0.65 13.29 2.05
CA LEU A 248 0.37 12.58 0.79
C LEU A 248 1.68 12.37 0.03
N MET A 249 1.77 11.27 -0.70
CA MET A 249 2.80 11.05 -1.71
C MET A 249 2.24 11.44 -3.08
N SER A 250 3.06 12.13 -3.87
CA SER A 250 2.65 12.54 -5.21
C SER A 250 2.49 11.34 -6.14
N HIS A 251 1.51 11.42 -7.05
CA HIS A 251 1.43 10.47 -8.16
C HIS A 251 2.53 10.76 -9.18
N PRO A 252 3.02 9.75 -9.93
CA PRO A 252 3.80 9.99 -11.12
C PRO A 252 3.04 10.90 -12.09
N ALA A 253 3.73 11.86 -12.69
CA ALA A 253 3.14 12.77 -13.66
C ALA A 253 4.12 13.02 -14.82
N VAL A 254 3.59 13.27 -16.01
CA VAL A 254 4.39 13.80 -17.11
C VAL A 254 4.71 15.25 -16.76
N MET A 255 6.01 15.58 -16.74
CA MET A 255 6.48 16.91 -16.40
C MET A 255 6.41 17.85 -17.61
N THR A 256 6.22 19.14 -17.33
CA THR A 256 6.24 20.18 -18.36
C THR A 256 7.62 20.82 -18.47
N PRO A 257 8.01 21.33 -19.68
CA PRO A 257 7.22 21.33 -20.91
C PRO A 257 7.16 19.95 -21.58
N VAL A 258 6.07 19.67 -22.29
CA VAL A 258 6.00 18.56 -23.25
C VAL A 258 6.45 19.13 -24.59
N LEU A 259 7.60 18.69 -25.07
CA LEU A 259 8.15 19.12 -26.36
C LEU A 259 7.52 18.31 -27.47
N ASP A 260 7.12 18.95 -28.55
CA ASP A 260 6.47 18.32 -29.70
C ASP A 260 7.26 18.57 -31.00
N ARG A 261 7.46 17.50 -31.77
CA ARG A 261 8.16 17.51 -33.05
C ARG A 261 7.69 16.35 -33.91
N PRO A 262 7.43 16.54 -35.23
CA PRO A 262 6.94 15.48 -36.09
C PRO A 262 7.87 14.26 -36.18
N VAL A 263 9.18 14.45 -36.13
CA VAL A 263 10.20 13.39 -36.13
C VAL A 263 11.36 13.81 -35.26
N TRP A 264 11.76 12.95 -34.33
CA TRP A 264 12.91 13.16 -33.46
C TRP A 264 14.14 12.45 -34.00
N THR A 265 15.24 13.17 -34.19
CA THR A 265 16.57 12.58 -34.44
C THR A 265 17.34 12.47 -33.13
N HIS A 266 18.44 11.71 -33.12
CA HIS A 266 19.33 11.62 -31.96
C HIS A 266 19.85 13.01 -31.52
N ASP A 267 20.26 13.84 -32.50
CA ASP A 267 20.78 15.18 -32.23
C ASP A 267 19.69 16.11 -31.65
N ASP A 268 18.45 15.97 -32.10
CA ASP A 268 17.33 16.73 -31.54
C ASP A 268 17.06 16.35 -30.07
N VAL A 269 17.12 15.07 -29.75
CA VAL A 269 16.98 14.60 -28.36
C VAL A 269 18.12 15.11 -27.49
N ASP A 270 19.37 15.04 -27.95
CA ASP A 270 20.52 15.57 -27.24
C ASP A 270 20.39 17.08 -27.00
N ARG A 271 19.98 17.84 -28.01
CA ARG A 271 19.73 19.30 -27.90
C ARG A 271 18.60 19.59 -26.91
N ALA A 272 17.47 18.88 -27.00
CA ALA A 272 16.34 19.05 -26.09
C ALA A 272 16.74 18.82 -24.63
N PHE A 273 17.57 17.79 -24.37
CA PHE A 273 18.08 17.55 -23.03
C PHE A 273 19.01 18.67 -22.56
N ARG A 274 19.99 19.09 -23.35
CA ARG A 274 20.94 20.13 -22.95
C ARG A 274 20.27 21.47 -22.69
N GLU A 275 19.31 21.86 -23.52
CA GLU A 275 18.73 23.20 -23.46
C GLU A 275 17.55 23.32 -22.50
N ILE A 276 16.79 22.22 -22.31
CA ILE A 276 15.50 22.28 -21.60
C ILE A 276 15.34 21.22 -20.51
N LEU A 277 15.52 19.93 -20.85
CA LEU A 277 15.09 18.84 -19.96
C LEU A 277 16.09 18.56 -18.83
N ALA A 278 17.40 18.78 -19.04
CA ALA A 278 18.41 18.49 -18.03
C ALA A 278 18.20 19.27 -16.73
N ALA A 279 17.78 20.54 -16.83
CA ALA A 279 17.49 21.38 -15.67
C ALA A 279 16.21 20.97 -14.90
N ARG A 280 15.46 20.01 -15.43
CA ARG A 280 14.17 19.55 -14.88
C ARG A 280 14.20 18.12 -14.38
N GLN A 281 15.35 17.47 -14.38
CA GLN A 281 15.50 16.12 -13.85
C GLN A 281 15.14 16.09 -12.36
N ALA A 282 14.29 15.12 -11.97
CA ALA A 282 14.00 14.88 -10.58
C ALA A 282 15.23 14.32 -9.85
N PRO A 283 15.44 14.68 -8.57
CA PRO A 283 16.51 14.08 -7.77
C PRO A 283 16.29 12.59 -7.58
N VAL A 284 17.38 11.83 -7.46
CA VAL A 284 17.33 10.42 -7.14
C VAL A 284 17.05 10.23 -5.65
N GLY A 285 16.20 9.28 -5.31
CA GLY A 285 15.85 8.94 -3.93
C GLY A 285 14.60 9.66 -3.43
N VAL A 286 14.42 9.65 -2.10
CA VAL A 286 13.26 10.29 -1.46
C VAL A 286 13.44 11.80 -1.45
N ALA A 287 12.58 12.52 -2.15
CA ALA A 287 12.53 13.97 -2.14
C ALA A 287 11.24 14.49 -1.52
N TYR A 288 11.31 15.63 -0.86
CA TYR A 288 10.16 16.36 -0.33
C TYR A 288 9.97 17.65 -1.16
N GLY A 289 8.73 17.94 -1.55
CA GLY A 289 8.40 19.13 -2.31
C GLY A 289 6.96 19.17 -2.76
N GLU A 290 6.56 20.30 -3.34
CA GLU A 290 5.22 20.43 -3.92
C GLU A 290 5.16 19.69 -5.27
N PRO A 291 4.04 18.98 -5.54
CA PRO A 291 3.82 18.41 -6.86
C PRO A 291 3.70 19.53 -7.89
N ALA A 292 4.26 19.31 -9.09
CA ALA A 292 4.04 20.21 -10.21
C ALA A 292 2.53 20.41 -10.46
N THR A 293 2.15 21.63 -10.84
CA THR A 293 0.74 21.98 -11.14
C THR A 293 0.19 21.02 -12.18
N ARG A 294 -0.92 20.37 -11.88
CA ARG A 294 -1.59 19.41 -12.76
C ARG A 294 -2.69 20.11 -13.54
N GLY A 295 -2.60 20.11 -14.85
CA GLY A 295 -3.61 20.63 -15.76
C GLY A 295 -3.37 20.12 -17.17
N PRO A 296 -4.32 20.32 -18.09
CA PRO A 296 -4.06 20.04 -19.50
C PRO A 296 -2.86 20.89 -19.95
N VAL A 297 -1.89 20.21 -20.55
CA VAL A 297 -0.64 20.83 -21.02
C VAL A 297 -0.69 20.85 -22.55
N ALA A 298 -0.58 22.05 -23.14
CA ALA A 298 -0.33 22.17 -24.56
C ALA A 298 1.14 21.80 -24.84
N PRO A 299 1.43 20.91 -25.80
CA PRO A 299 2.79 20.66 -26.22
C PRO A 299 3.46 21.95 -26.72
N VAL A 300 4.74 22.08 -26.48
CA VAL A 300 5.56 23.18 -26.98
C VAL A 300 6.31 22.69 -28.22
N PRO A 301 6.13 23.32 -29.40
CA PRO A 301 6.91 22.99 -30.58
C PRO A 301 8.43 23.08 -30.28
N PHE A 302 9.16 22.12 -30.79
CA PHE A 302 10.61 22.05 -30.67
C PHE A 302 11.21 22.02 -32.08
N ASP A 303 11.79 23.13 -32.50
CA ASP A 303 12.36 23.35 -33.84
C ASP A 303 13.83 22.88 -33.96
#